data_9df5ee9d018bdbeab0e3bde9e957a20f
#
_entry.id   9df5ee9d018bdbeab0e3bde9e957a20f
#
_cell.length_a   1.000
_cell.length_b   1.000
_cell.length_c   1.000
_cell.angle_alpha   90.00
_cell.angle_beta   90.00
_cell.angle_gamma   90.00
#
_symmetry.space_group_name_H-M   'P 1'
#
loop_
_entity.id
_entity.type
_entity.pdbx_description
1 polymer ?
#
loop_
_entity_poly.entity_id
_entity_poly.type
_entity_poly.pdbx_seq_one_letter_code
_entity_poly.pdbx_strand_id
1 'polypeptide(L)'
;MISLDTFDLALLAALQRDGRATHQQLSEQVHLSASQVGRRLARLESEGVIEGYRVVLSPTGLGLGVTVFASVKLAHHGDAI
;
A
#
# COMPACT_ATOMS: atom_id res chain seq x y z
N MET A 1 18.13 7.95 -3.63
CA MET A 1 17.50 6.92 -2.79
C MET A 1 17.53 7.36 -1.34
N ILE A 2 16.45 7.17 -0.61
CA ILE A 2 16.39 7.62 0.78
C ILE A 2 16.86 6.51 1.72
N SER A 3 17.33 6.93 2.90
CA SER A 3 17.64 5.98 3.96
C SER A 3 16.38 5.63 4.73
N LEU A 4 16.22 4.36 5.02
CA LEU A 4 15.08 3.86 5.80
C LEU A 4 15.57 3.51 7.20
N ASP A 5 14.88 4.04 8.21
CA ASP A 5 15.20 3.69 9.59
C ASP A 5 14.28 2.54 10.04
N THR A 6 14.45 2.12 11.30
CA THR A 6 13.68 1.00 11.82
C THR A 6 12.20 1.31 11.88
N PHE A 7 11.82 2.57 12.10
CA PHE A 7 10.40 2.95 12.10
C PHE A 7 9.81 2.85 10.69
N ASP A 8 10.55 3.28 9.68
CA ASP A 8 10.10 3.15 8.30
C ASP A 8 9.88 1.69 7.94
N LEU A 9 10.82 0.84 8.30
CA LEU A 9 10.71 -0.59 8.00
C LEU A 9 9.53 -1.22 8.73
N ALA A 10 9.30 -0.82 9.97
CA ALA A 10 8.16 -1.33 10.74
C ALA A 10 6.83 -0.89 10.12
N LEU A 11 6.75 0.35 9.64
CA LEU A 11 5.56 0.85 8.95
C LEU A 11 5.30 0.06 7.67
N LEU A 12 6.34 -0.17 6.88
CA LEU A 12 6.20 -0.91 5.64
C LEU A 12 5.75 -2.34 5.91
N ALA A 13 6.31 -2.98 6.92
CA ALA A 13 5.91 -4.34 7.28
C ALA A 13 4.44 -4.38 7.72
N ALA A 14 4.01 -3.41 8.51
CA ALA A 14 2.63 -3.33 8.98
C ALA A 14 1.66 -3.14 7.81
N LEU A 15 2.02 -2.26 6.85
CA LEU A 15 1.19 -2.02 5.68
C LEU A 15 1.12 -3.24 4.75
N GLN A 16 2.19 -4.03 4.69
CA GLN A 16 2.16 -5.26 3.91
C GLN A 16 1.19 -6.27 4.50
N ARG A 17 0.99 -6.24 5.81
CA ARG A 17 0.01 -7.11 6.47
C ARG A 17 -1.41 -6.58 6.33
N ASP A 18 -1.57 -5.26 6.38
CA ASP A 18 -2.88 -4.61 6.27
C ASP A 18 -2.73 -3.26 5.60
N GLY A 19 -2.94 -3.25 4.29
CA GLY A 19 -2.83 -2.03 3.50
C GLY A 19 -3.91 -0.99 3.79
N ARG A 20 -4.92 -1.33 4.56
CA ARG A 20 -5.98 -0.40 4.94
C ARG A 20 -5.84 0.13 6.36
N ALA A 21 -4.76 -0.21 7.04
CA ALA A 21 -4.54 0.27 8.40
C ALA A 21 -4.55 1.80 8.42
N THR A 22 -5.26 2.36 9.39
CA THR A 22 -5.28 3.80 9.57
C THR A 22 -3.99 4.28 10.21
N HIS A 23 -3.72 5.59 10.12
CA HIS A 23 -2.55 6.16 10.79
C HIS A 23 -2.59 5.89 12.29
N GLN A 24 -3.79 5.93 12.88
CA GLN A 24 -3.93 5.64 14.31
C GLN A 24 -3.56 4.19 14.62
N GLN A 25 -4.04 3.26 13.81
CA GLN A 25 -3.72 1.85 13.99
C GLN A 25 -2.23 1.59 13.83
N LEU A 26 -1.62 2.21 12.82
CA LEU A 26 -0.19 2.09 12.60
C LEU A 26 0.61 2.69 13.75
N SER A 27 0.15 3.84 14.27
CA SER A 27 0.84 4.50 15.38
C SER A 27 0.93 3.60 16.60
N GLU A 28 -0.12 2.83 16.85
CA GLU A 28 -0.13 1.89 17.96
C GLU A 28 0.84 0.74 17.76
N GLN A 29 1.01 0.30 16.53
CA GLN A 29 1.90 -0.81 16.23
C GLN A 29 3.37 -0.42 16.24
N VAL A 30 3.69 0.80 15.83
CA VAL A 30 5.09 1.20 15.64
C VAL A 30 5.56 2.22 16.68
N HIS A 31 4.71 2.59 17.63
CA HIS A 31 5.06 3.50 18.74
C HIS A 31 5.46 4.89 18.25
N LEU A 32 4.71 5.40 17.28
CA LEU A 32 4.82 6.78 16.80
C LEU A 32 3.46 7.43 16.95
N SER A 33 3.41 8.77 16.90
CA SER A 33 2.13 9.45 16.83
C SER A 33 1.51 9.27 15.45
N ALA A 34 0.20 9.43 15.34
CA ALA A 34 -0.48 9.33 14.05
C ALA A 34 0.05 10.35 13.05
N SER A 35 0.37 11.57 13.51
CA SER A 35 0.92 12.59 12.63
C SER A 35 2.33 12.24 12.15
N GLN A 36 3.14 11.61 13.00
CA GLN A 36 4.45 11.13 12.59
C GLN A 36 4.34 10.02 11.55
N VAL A 37 3.37 9.10 11.75
CA VAL A 37 3.09 8.05 10.78
C VAL A 37 2.72 8.69 9.43
N GLY A 38 1.81 9.67 9.44
CA GLY A 38 1.38 10.32 8.21
C GLY A 38 2.55 10.97 7.48
N ARG A 39 3.42 11.67 8.19
CA ARG A 39 4.58 12.31 7.57
C ARG A 39 5.55 11.30 6.96
N ARG A 40 5.80 10.21 7.69
CA ARG A 40 6.69 9.17 7.18
C ARG A 40 6.13 8.49 5.94
N LEU A 41 4.83 8.18 5.95
CA LEU A 41 4.19 7.57 4.79
C LEU A 41 4.21 8.50 3.59
N ALA A 42 3.94 9.79 3.80
CA ALA A 42 3.99 10.76 2.71
C ALA A 42 5.39 10.81 2.08
N ARG A 43 6.43 10.77 2.91
CA ARG A 43 7.80 10.75 2.43
C ARG A 43 8.11 9.46 1.65
N LEU A 44 7.70 8.32 2.20
CA LEU A 44 7.92 7.04 1.53
C LEU A 44 7.21 6.97 0.18
N GLU A 45 6.02 7.57 0.11
CA GLU A 45 5.28 7.64 -1.15
C GLU A 45 5.95 8.57 -2.14
N SER A 46 6.35 9.77 -1.69
CA SER A 46 6.93 10.75 -2.59
C SER A 46 8.30 10.31 -3.11
N GLU A 47 9.04 9.53 -2.32
CA GLU A 47 10.35 9.03 -2.72
C GLU A 47 10.26 7.71 -3.51
N GLY A 48 9.05 7.22 -3.73
CA GLY A 48 8.86 6.05 -4.55
C GLY A 48 9.10 4.71 -3.86
N VAL A 49 9.33 4.72 -2.55
CA VAL A 49 9.48 3.47 -1.80
C VAL A 49 8.15 2.74 -1.77
N ILE A 50 7.06 3.49 -1.52
CA ILE A 50 5.71 2.96 -1.67
C ILE A 50 5.22 3.41 -3.04
N GLU A 51 5.04 2.46 -3.93
CA GLU A 51 4.60 2.74 -5.30
C GLU A 51 3.09 2.87 -5.40
N GLY A 52 2.38 2.28 -4.48
CA GLY A 52 0.93 2.34 -4.48
C GLY A 52 0.33 1.34 -3.52
N TYR A 53 -0.99 1.33 -3.48
CA TYR A 53 -1.77 0.43 -2.64
C TYR A 53 -2.71 -0.35 -3.54
N ARG A 54 -2.80 -1.65 -3.32
CA ARG A 54 -3.57 -2.52 -4.20
C ARG A 54 -4.49 -3.41 -3.39
N VAL A 55 -5.61 -3.75 -4.02
CA VAL A 55 -6.55 -4.69 -3.46
C VAL A 55 -6.22 -6.07 -4.00
N VAL A 56 -6.13 -7.05 -3.11
CA VAL A 56 -5.95 -8.44 -3.50
C VAL A 56 -7.33 -9.08 -3.52
N LEU A 57 -7.72 -9.58 -4.69
CA LEU A 57 -9.06 -10.10 -4.91
C LEU A 57 -9.05 -11.62 -4.98
N SER A 58 -10.12 -12.23 -4.48
CA SER A 58 -10.33 -13.65 -4.61
C SER A 58 -11.10 -13.91 -5.92
N PRO A 59 -10.53 -14.64 -6.86
CA PRO A 59 -11.27 -14.97 -8.09
C PRO A 59 -12.57 -15.74 -7.80
N THR A 60 -12.52 -16.65 -6.85
CA THR A 60 -13.70 -17.43 -6.45
C THR A 60 -14.75 -16.53 -5.83
N GLY A 61 -14.32 -15.61 -4.94
CA GLY A 61 -15.26 -14.71 -4.27
C GLY A 61 -15.96 -13.75 -5.21
N LEU A 62 -15.35 -13.45 -6.35
CA LEU A 62 -15.95 -12.53 -7.32
C LEU A 62 -17.09 -13.17 -8.11
N GLY A 63 -17.07 -14.49 -8.28
CA GLY A 63 -18.05 -15.17 -9.09
C GLY A 63 -17.94 -14.88 -10.58
N LEU A 64 -17.07 -13.96 -10.97
CA LEU A 64 -16.77 -13.64 -12.36
C LEU A 64 -15.33 -14.06 -12.63
N GLY A 65 -14.99 -14.28 -13.85
CA GLY A 65 -13.65 -14.68 -14.17
C GLY A 65 -12.64 -13.58 -13.89
N VAL A 66 -11.43 -13.98 -13.53
CA VAL A 66 -10.31 -13.07 -13.35
C VAL A 66 -10.04 -12.29 -14.62
N THR A 67 -10.39 -12.87 -15.76
CA THR A 67 -10.20 -12.27 -17.06
C THR A 67 -10.77 -10.85 -17.16
N VAL A 68 -11.91 -10.61 -16.51
CA VAL A 68 -12.55 -9.30 -16.54
C VAL A 68 -11.62 -8.24 -15.95
N PHE A 69 -11.01 -8.54 -14.81
CA PHE A 69 -10.10 -7.59 -14.17
C PHE A 69 -8.80 -7.45 -14.93
N ALA A 70 -8.33 -8.53 -15.52
CA ALA A 70 -7.14 -8.46 -16.34
C ALA A 70 -7.35 -7.53 -17.52
N SER A 71 -8.51 -7.62 -18.15
CA SER A 71 -8.86 -6.74 -19.27
C SER A 71 -8.89 -5.28 -18.86
N VAL A 72 -9.53 -4.98 -17.74
CA VAL A 72 -9.60 -3.62 -17.22
C VAL A 72 -8.22 -3.08 -16.91
N LYS A 73 -7.39 -3.89 -16.28
CA LYS A 73 -6.04 -3.50 -15.94
C LYS A 73 -5.22 -3.17 -17.19
N LEU A 74 -5.32 -3.99 -18.21
CA LEU A 74 -4.60 -3.76 -19.45
C LEU A 74 -5.05 -2.48 -20.14
N ALA A 75 -6.35 -2.25 -20.16
CA ALA A 75 -6.89 -1.02 -20.75
C ALA A 75 -6.39 0.21 -19.99
N HIS A 76 -6.25 0.09 -18.69
CA HIS A 76 -5.81 1.17 -17.84
C HIS A 76 -4.35 1.50 -18.02
N HIS A 77 -3.55 0.47 -18.11
CA HIS A 77 -2.12 0.64 -18.22
C HIS A 77 -1.66 0.80 -19.65
N GLY A 78 -2.56 0.47 -20.44
CA GLY A 78 -2.23 0.70 -21.81
C GLY A 78 -1.89 2.10 -21.97
N ASP A 79 -1.92 1.97 -20.93
CA ASP A 79 -1.54 2.65 -20.99
C ASP A 79 -1.08 2.44 -21.20
N ALA A 80 -1.41 2.14 -20.96
CA ALA A 80 -1.28 1.84 -21.09
C ALA A 80 -1.36 1.18 -21.48
N ILE A 81 -1.81 0.76 -21.71
CA ILE A 81 -1.89 0.04 -22.23
C ILE A 81 -2.15 -0.11 -23.00
#